data_4d60035edd971e987a0dd34b130c7f4d
#
_entry.id   4d60035edd971e987a0dd34b130c7f4d
#
_cell.length_a   1.000
_cell.length_b   1.000
_cell.length_c   1.000
_cell.angle_alpha   90.00
_cell.angle_beta   90.00
_cell.angle_gamma   90.00
#
_symmetry.space_group_name_H-M   'P 1'
#
loop_
_entity.id
_entity.type
_entity.pdbx_description
1 polymer ?
#
loop_
_entity_poly.entity_id
_entity_poly.type
_entity_poly.pdbx_seq_one_letter_code
_entity_poly.pdbx_strand_id
1 'polypeptide(L)'
;MKVKYFFLTLLIFILPSNLLGETKVENENHQMNLFVGNFDFSDDKQKATLLGFQHQDENLNRNTFLGNVSPITGGFVTENSAAYVYTGVEWNVDMGSFYFTPSFAPGLYHEGDGKDLGHVLEFKSEVQLSYKTTDTTNFAVSYNHVSNASLGDKNPGANSYMFNF
;
A
#
# COMPACT_ATOMS: atom_id res chain seq x y z
N MET A 1 26.32 -14.48 -6.48
CA MET A 1 25.80 -14.97 -5.19
C MET A 1 26.10 -13.95 -4.07
N LYS A 2 25.67 -12.68 -4.20
CA LYS A 2 25.90 -11.62 -3.19
C LYS A 2 24.68 -10.70 -2.94
N VAL A 3 23.49 -11.04 -3.44
CA VAL A 3 22.29 -10.18 -3.33
C VAL A 3 21.37 -10.57 -2.14
N LYS A 4 21.56 -11.77 -1.56
CA LYS A 4 20.66 -12.28 -0.49
C LYS A 4 20.73 -11.55 0.85
N TYR A 5 21.74 -10.71 1.09
CA TYR A 5 21.89 -10.04 2.40
C TYR A 5 21.50 -8.56 2.42
N PHE A 6 21.23 -7.96 1.27
CA PHE A 6 20.87 -6.54 1.20
C PHE A 6 19.43 -6.26 1.67
N PHE A 7 18.54 -7.22 1.47
CA PHE A 7 17.13 -7.05 1.88
C PHE A 7 16.89 -7.15 3.39
N LEU A 8 17.73 -7.89 4.12
CA LEU A 8 17.54 -8.05 5.57
C LEU A 8 17.97 -6.81 6.35
N THR A 9 18.88 -6.00 5.79
CA THR A 9 19.40 -4.81 6.47
C THR A 9 18.50 -3.59 6.30
N LEU A 10 17.70 -3.52 5.25
CA LEU A 10 16.78 -2.38 5.01
C LEU A 10 15.51 -2.45 5.88
N LEU A 11 15.09 -3.67 6.26
CA LEU A 11 13.91 -3.86 7.12
C LEU A 11 14.13 -3.42 8.58
N ILE A 12 15.38 -3.34 9.03
CA ILE A 12 15.75 -2.99 10.42
C ILE A 12 15.73 -1.46 10.64
N PHE A 13 15.80 -0.65 9.59
CA PHE A 13 15.86 0.82 9.73
C PHE A 13 14.49 1.52 9.80
N ILE A 14 13.38 0.80 9.61
CA ILE A 14 12.01 1.35 9.65
C ILE A 14 11.31 1.06 11.00
N LEU A 15 11.96 0.38 11.92
CA LEU A 15 11.42 0.27 13.28
C LEU A 15 11.62 1.61 14.00
N PRO A 16 10.54 2.28 14.43
CA PRO A 16 10.65 3.50 15.21
C PRO A 16 11.42 3.17 16.50
N SER A 17 12.40 4.02 16.83
CA SER A 17 13.28 3.89 17.99
C SER A 17 12.59 3.98 19.37
N ASN A 18 11.28 3.82 19.46
CA ASN A 18 10.47 3.91 20.66
C ASN A 18 10.11 2.54 21.28
N LEU A 19 10.80 1.47 20.91
CA LEU A 19 10.51 0.12 21.44
C LEU A 19 11.04 -0.11 22.87
N LEU A 20 11.63 0.89 23.52
CA LEU A 20 12.15 0.80 24.91
C LEU A 20 11.77 2.06 25.72
N GLY A 21 10.49 2.30 25.92
CA GLY A 21 10.03 3.40 26.77
C GLY A 21 8.59 3.22 27.16
N GLU A 22 8.36 3.00 28.45
CA GLU A 22 7.13 3.05 29.23
C GLU A 22 5.80 2.97 28.50
N THR A 23 5.09 1.84 28.69
CA THR A 23 3.71 1.62 28.31
C THR A 23 2.76 2.60 29.01
N LYS A 24 2.61 3.81 28.48
CA LYS A 24 1.33 4.48 28.54
C LYS A 24 0.46 3.81 27.48
N VAL A 25 -0.56 3.11 27.90
CA VAL A 25 -1.68 2.71 27.04
C VAL A 25 -2.44 4.00 26.69
N GLU A 26 -1.92 4.80 25.77
CA GLU A 26 -2.71 5.73 24.99
C GLU A 26 -3.48 4.89 23.98
N ASN A 27 -4.75 5.17 23.77
CA ASN A 27 -5.55 4.58 22.70
C ASN A 27 -4.80 4.79 21.39
N GLU A 28 -4.04 3.82 20.97
CA GLU A 28 -3.33 3.84 19.69
C GLU A 28 -4.38 3.57 18.60
N ASN A 29 -4.85 4.63 17.96
CA ASN A 29 -5.72 4.55 16.80
C ASN A 29 -4.90 4.22 15.57
N HIS A 30 -4.38 2.99 15.52
CA HIS A 30 -3.69 2.45 14.35
C HIS A 30 -4.61 1.48 13.62
N GLN A 31 -4.71 1.64 12.32
CA GLN A 31 -5.36 0.65 11.47
C GLN A 31 -4.32 -0.13 10.68
N MET A 32 -4.53 -1.43 10.58
CA MET A 32 -3.73 -2.32 9.78
C MET A 32 -4.64 -2.98 8.74
N ASN A 33 -4.28 -2.85 7.49
CA ASN A 33 -4.97 -3.46 6.37
C ASN A 33 -4.05 -4.52 5.75
N LEU A 34 -4.50 -5.77 5.71
CA LEU A 34 -3.86 -6.85 4.98
C LEU A 34 -4.60 -7.05 3.66
N PHE A 35 -3.87 -7.25 2.59
CA PHE A 35 -4.50 -7.43 1.30
C PHE A 35 -3.82 -8.51 0.45
N VAL A 36 -4.65 -9.19 -0.34
CA VAL A 36 -4.23 -10.17 -1.33
C VAL A 36 -4.93 -9.87 -2.65
N GLY A 37 -4.26 -10.08 -3.76
CA GLY A 37 -4.85 -9.78 -5.06
C GLY A 37 -4.03 -10.26 -6.23
N ASN A 38 -4.30 -9.66 -7.38
CA ASN A 38 -3.63 -9.96 -8.62
C ASN A 38 -2.97 -8.69 -9.16
N PHE A 39 -1.65 -8.71 -9.21
CA PHE A 39 -0.82 -7.66 -9.78
C PHE A 39 -0.87 -7.75 -11.30
N ASP A 40 -1.05 -6.62 -11.95
CA ASP A 40 -1.08 -6.47 -13.41
C ASP A 40 -2.02 -7.45 -14.14
N PHE A 41 -3.25 -7.55 -13.65
CA PHE A 41 -4.26 -8.47 -14.19
C PHE A 41 -4.59 -8.22 -15.67
N SER A 42 -4.23 -7.05 -16.20
CA SER A 42 -4.48 -6.65 -17.59
C SER A 42 -3.44 -7.21 -18.58
N ASP A 43 -2.31 -7.74 -18.07
CA ASP A 43 -1.26 -8.37 -18.89
C ASP A 43 -1.09 -9.85 -18.54
N ASP A 44 -1.65 -10.74 -19.36
CA ASP A 44 -1.62 -12.20 -19.13
C ASP A 44 -0.22 -12.80 -18.96
N LYS A 45 0.82 -12.12 -19.44
CA LYS A 45 2.21 -12.59 -19.34
C LYS A 45 2.91 -12.11 -18.07
N GLN A 46 2.39 -11.06 -17.43
CA GLN A 46 3.02 -10.39 -16.32
C GLN A 46 2.18 -10.42 -15.03
N LYS A 47 0.94 -10.92 -15.13
CA LYS A 47 0.08 -11.06 -13.95
C LYS A 47 0.70 -11.99 -12.91
N ALA A 48 0.58 -11.60 -11.64
CA ALA A 48 1.13 -12.33 -10.52
C ALA A 48 0.23 -12.18 -9.28
N THR A 49 0.17 -13.20 -8.44
CA THR A 49 -0.45 -13.04 -7.11
C THR A 49 0.36 -12.05 -6.29
N LEU A 50 -0.31 -11.14 -5.61
CA LEU A 50 0.31 -10.22 -4.67
C LEU A 50 -0.24 -10.41 -3.26
N LEU A 51 0.63 -10.14 -2.26
CA LEU A 51 0.29 -10.07 -0.85
C LEU A 51 0.92 -8.82 -0.26
N GLY A 52 0.18 -8.07 0.53
CA GLY A 52 0.70 -6.85 1.11
C GLY A 52 -0.01 -6.42 2.38
N PHE A 53 0.50 -5.33 2.93
CA PHE A 53 -0.08 -4.67 4.09
C PHE A 53 0.02 -3.16 3.95
N GLN A 54 -0.88 -2.45 4.64
CA GLN A 54 -0.87 -1.00 4.78
C GLN A 54 -1.17 -0.66 6.24
N HIS A 55 -0.41 0.26 6.78
CA HIS A 55 -0.60 0.85 8.09
C HIS A 55 -1.08 2.28 7.93
N GLN A 56 -2.03 2.68 8.78
CA GLN A 56 -2.56 4.03 8.90
C GLN A 56 -2.47 4.45 10.37
N ASP A 57 -1.97 5.66 10.62
CA ASP A 57 -1.98 6.28 11.94
C ASP A 57 -3.07 7.36 11.99
N GLU A 58 -4.18 7.05 12.67
CA GLU A 58 -5.31 7.97 12.79
C GLU A 58 -5.00 9.22 13.62
N ASN A 59 -3.99 9.18 14.48
CA ASN A 59 -3.56 10.33 15.25
C ASN A 59 -3.00 11.46 14.36
N LEU A 60 -2.56 11.09 13.15
CA LEU A 60 -2.04 12.03 12.15
C LEU A 60 -3.10 12.51 11.16
N ASN A 61 -4.35 12.11 11.33
CA ASN A 61 -5.46 12.50 10.45
C ASN A 61 -5.65 14.02 10.44
N ARG A 62 -6.02 14.54 9.27
CA ARG A 62 -6.31 15.96 9.07
C ARG A 62 -7.66 16.13 8.37
N ASN A 63 -8.54 16.90 8.99
CA ASN A 63 -9.79 17.31 8.35
C ASN A 63 -9.49 18.38 7.30
N THR A 64 -9.90 18.10 6.07
CA THR A 64 -9.76 19.00 4.93
C THR A 64 -11.12 19.26 4.29
N PHE A 65 -11.18 20.19 3.36
CA PHE A 65 -12.40 20.43 2.59
C PHE A 65 -12.80 19.25 1.68
N LEU A 66 -11.88 18.30 1.42
CA LEU A 66 -12.11 17.07 0.66
C LEU A 66 -12.47 15.87 1.57
N GLY A 67 -12.57 16.07 2.89
CA GLY A 67 -12.82 15.01 3.86
C GLY A 67 -11.65 14.79 4.81
N ASN A 68 -11.68 13.68 5.52
CA ASN A 68 -10.62 13.28 6.44
C ASN A 68 -9.47 12.64 5.65
N VAL A 69 -8.25 13.19 5.78
CA VAL A 69 -7.03 12.73 5.11
C VAL A 69 -6.14 12.07 6.14
N SER A 70 -5.69 10.85 5.84
CA SER A 70 -4.86 10.01 6.69
C SER A 70 -3.55 9.68 6.00
N PRO A 71 -2.40 9.81 6.67
CA PRO A 71 -1.15 9.28 6.14
C PRO A 71 -1.15 7.75 6.17
N ILE A 72 -0.60 7.16 5.13
CA ILE A 72 -0.46 5.71 4.99
C ILE A 72 0.97 5.32 4.68
N THR A 73 1.36 4.14 5.12
CA THR A 73 2.63 3.48 4.77
C THR A 73 2.37 2.00 4.57
N GLY A 74 2.91 1.43 3.53
CA GLY A 74 2.67 0.02 3.23
C GLY A 74 3.60 -0.57 2.20
N GLY A 75 3.27 -1.77 1.79
CA GLY A 75 3.99 -2.45 0.72
C GLY A 75 3.35 -3.76 0.34
N PHE A 76 3.78 -4.28 -0.79
CA PHE A 76 3.42 -5.61 -1.24
C PHE A 76 4.60 -6.34 -1.88
N VAL A 77 4.46 -7.65 -1.95
CA VAL A 77 5.33 -8.54 -2.72
C VAL A 77 4.49 -9.41 -3.64
N THR A 78 5.07 -9.83 -4.76
CA THR A 78 4.42 -10.73 -5.71
C THR A 78 5.09 -12.10 -5.72
N GLU A 79 4.39 -13.10 -6.24
CA GLU A 79 4.96 -14.44 -6.46
C GLU A 79 6.19 -14.45 -7.36
N ASN A 80 6.32 -13.44 -8.25
CA ASN A 80 7.48 -13.25 -9.12
C ASN A 80 8.57 -12.37 -8.46
N SER A 81 8.57 -12.27 -7.13
CA SER A 81 9.57 -11.52 -6.34
C SER A 81 9.61 -10.02 -6.62
N ALA A 82 8.62 -9.46 -7.33
CA ALA A 82 8.48 -8.00 -7.39
C ALA A 82 8.06 -7.48 -6.00
N ALA A 83 8.56 -6.30 -5.64
CA ALA A 83 8.26 -5.67 -4.36
C ALA A 83 8.02 -4.16 -4.54
N TYR A 84 7.08 -3.63 -3.77
CA TYR A 84 6.79 -2.20 -3.72
C TYR A 84 6.62 -1.76 -2.27
N VAL A 85 7.30 -0.70 -1.88
CA VAL A 85 7.12 -0.04 -0.59
C VAL A 85 6.77 1.41 -0.80
N TYR A 86 5.79 1.91 -0.07
CA TYR A 86 5.23 3.23 -0.32
C TYR A 86 4.83 3.96 0.95
N THR A 87 4.76 5.28 0.84
CA THR A 87 4.10 6.16 1.81
C THR A 87 3.26 7.16 1.05
N GLY A 88 2.15 7.59 1.64
CA GLY A 88 1.23 8.49 0.94
C GLY A 88 0.09 8.93 1.82
N VAL A 89 -1.04 9.19 1.18
CA VAL A 89 -2.26 9.64 1.84
C VAL A 89 -3.48 8.94 1.28
N GLU A 90 -4.50 8.79 2.11
CA GLU A 90 -5.82 8.35 1.71
C GLU A 90 -6.91 9.30 2.23
N TRP A 91 -8.06 9.30 1.59
CA TRP A 91 -9.24 10.07 1.98
C TRP A 91 -10.36 9.11 2.30
N ASN A 92 -10.88 9.14 3.53
CA ASN A 92 -12.02 8.33 3.92
C ASN A 92 -13.32 9.10 3.75
N VAL A 93 -14.15 8.67 2.81
CA VAL A 93 -15.49 9.20 2.57
C VAL A 93 -16.52 8.22 3.11
N ASP A 94 -17.20 8.60 4.20
CA ASP A 94 -18.27 7.79 4.81
C ASP A 94 -19.52 7.85 3.95
N MET A 95 -20.03 6.69 3.55
CA MET A 95 -21.25 6.49 2.74
C MET A 95 -22.29 5.64 3.48
N GLY A 96 -22.30 5.70 4.82
CA GLY A 96 -23.20 4.93 5.67
C GLY A 96 -22.67 3.52 5.95
N SER A 97 -23.19 2.50 5.25
CA SER A 97 -22.69 1.12 5.40
C SER A 97 -21.36 0.86 4.68
N PHE A 98 -20.90 1.80 3.88
CA PHE A 98 -19.67 1.68 3.10
C PHE A 98 -18.74 2.87 3.36
N TYR A 99 -17.44 2.63 3.11
CA TYR A 99 -16.45 3.69 2.92
C TYR A 99 -15.94 3.66 1.49
N PHE A 100 -15.81 4.83 0.88
CA PHE A 100 -15.07 5.02 -0.36
C PHE A 100 -13.74 5.70 -0.02
N THR A 101 -12.62 5.04 -0.37
CA THR A 101 -11.30 5.48 0.07
C THR A 101 -10.36 5.57 -1.13
N PRO A 102 -10.29 6.74 -1.81
CA PRO A 102 -9.21 7.01 -2.75
C PRO A 102 -7.89 7.24 -2.01
N SER A 103 -6.77 6.82 -2.62
CA SER A 103 -5.43 7.05 -2.09
C SER A 103 -4.42 7.35 -3.19
N PHE A 104 -3.34 8.03 -2.79
CA PHE A 104 -2.18 8.29 -3.63
C PHE A 104 -0.91 8.11 -2.81
N ALA A 105 0.03 7.30 -3.34
CA ALA A 105 1.25 6.96 -2.62
C ALA A 105 2.45 6.79 -3.58
N PRO A 106 3.43 7.69 -3.54
CA PRO A 106 4.75 7.43 -4.11
C PRO A 106 5.46 6.30 -3.37
N GLY A 107 6.31 5.55 -4.09
CA GLY A 107 7.04 4.44 -3.49
C GLY A 107 8.19 3.95 -4.35
N LEU A 108 8.92 2.98 -3.81
CA LEU A 108 10.03 2.35 -4.47
C LEU A 108 9.63 0.94 -4.92
N TYR A 109 9.81 0.69 -6.19
CA TYR A 109 9.50 -0.57 -6.84
C TYR A 109 10.76 -1.31 -7.23
N HIS A 110 10.75 -2.62 -7.01
CA HIS A 110 11.74 -3.56 -7.50
C HIS A 110 11.03 -4.65 -8.29
N GLU A 111 11.45 -4.87 -9.53
CA GLU A 111 10.75 -5.76 -10.47
C GLU A 111 10.89 -7.26 -10.14
N GLY A 112 12.00 -7.67 -9.46
CA GLY A 112 12.31 -9.08 -9.28
C GLY A 112 12.38 -9.82 -10.61
N ASP A 113 11.61 -10.92 -10.71
CA ASP A 113 11.39 -11.70 -11.94
C ASP A 113 10.05 -11.32 -12.62
N GLY A 114 9.41 -10.24 -12.15
CA GLY A 114 8.12 -9.76 -12.63
C GLY A 114 8.23 -8.63 -13.65
N LYS A 115 7.21 -7.78 -13.69
CA LYS A 115 7.11 -6.70 -14.67
C LYS A 115 8.08 -5.56 -14.38
N ASP A 116 8.91 -5.20 -15.35
CA ASP A 116 9.70 -3.98 -15.33
C ASP A 116 8.82 -2.76 -15.66
N LEU A 117 8.60 -1.89 -14.66
CA LEU A 117 7.79 -0.68 -14.77
C LEU A 117 8.58 0.53 -15.33
N GLY A 118 9.91 0.37 -15.52
CA GLY A 118 10.75 1.34 -16.19
C GLY A 118 11.44 2.36 -15.28
N HIS A 119 11.10 2.41 -13.99
CA HIS A 119 11.76 3.30 -13.03
C HIS A 119 11.63 2.74 -11.61
N VAL A 120 12.58 3.07 -10.74
CA VAL A 120 12.53 2.64 -9.33
C VAL A 120 11.49 3.42 -8.52
N LEU A 121 11.27 4.69 -8.84
CA LEU A 121 10.22 5.51 -8.23
C LEU A 121 8.92 5.34 -9.02
N GLU A 122 7.91 4.83 -8.36
CA GLU A 122 6.57 4.61 -8.90
C GLU A 122 5.52 5.30 -8.04
N PHE A 123 4.36 5.59 -8.62
CA PHE A 123 3.23 6.22 -7.96
C PHE A 123 2.03 5.28 -8.00
N LYS A 124 1.50 4.95 -6.82
CA LYS A 124 0.26 4.17 -6.68
C LYS A 124 -0.92 5.13 -6.55
N SER A 125 -1.90 5.01 -7.44
CA SER A 125 -3.24 5.59 -7.31
C SER A 125 -4.21 4.46 -7.07
N GLU A 126 -5.02 4.53 -6.01
CA GLU A 126 -5.92 3.46 -5.63
C GLU A 126 -7.30 3.99 -5.27
N VAL A 127 -8.32 3.19 -5.54
CA VAL A 127 -9.68 3.37 -5.01
C VAL A 127 -10.09 2.10 -4.29
N GLN A 128 -10.62 2.24 -3.08
CA GLN A 128 -11.11 1.13 -2.26
C GLN A 128 -12.57 1.37 -1.90
N LEU A 129 -13.36 0.30 -1.92
CA LEU A 129 -14.72 0.27 -1.39
C LEU A 129 -14.76 -0.75 -0.26
N SER A 130 -15.00 -0.28 0.95
CA SER A 130 -15.05 -1.08 2.17
C SER A 130 -16.48 -1.22 2.67
N TYR A 131 -16.84 -2.42 3.12
CA TYR A 131 -18.10 -2.68 3.82
C TYR A 131 -17.84 -2.82 5.33
N LYS A 132 -18.58 -2.05 6.14
CA LYS A 132 -18.50 -2.08 7.60
C LYS A 132 -19.10 -3.37 8.12
N THR A 133 -18.28 -4.31 8.59
CA THR A 133 -18.74 -5.61 9.10
C THR A 133 -18.93 -5.57 10.60
N THR A 134 -17.97 -4.97 11.32
CA THR A 134 -18.01 -4.73 12.76
C THR A 134 -17.40 -3.37 13.06
N ASP A 135 -17.39 -2.96 14.34
CA ASP A 135 -16.74 -1.71 14.76
C ASP A 135 -15.23 -1.72 14.54
N THR A 136 -14.62 -2.90 14.39
CA THR A 136 -13.16 -3.07 14.29
C THR A 136 -12.68 -3.76 13.02
N THR A 137 -13.60 -4.27 12.20
CA THR A 137 -13.24 -5.06 11.01
C THR A 137 -14.08 -4.65 9.81
N ASN A 138 -13.40 -4.37 8.72
CA ASN A 138 -14.01 -4.09 7.42
C ASN A 138 -13.51 -5.10 6.38
N PHE A 139 -14.36 -5.45 5.42
CA PHE A 139 -13.94 -6.13 4.21
C PHE A 139 -13.99 -5.14 3.05
N ALA A 140 -12.97 -5.14 2.22
CA ALA A 140 -12.94 -4.24 1.09
C ALA A 140 -12.45 -4.91 -0.19
N VAL A 141 -12.81 -4.27 -1.30
CA VAL A 141 -12.21 -4.50 -2.61
C VAL A 141 -11.53 -3.22 -3.06
N SER A 142 -10.37 -3.34 -3.66
CA SER A 142 -9.68 -2.18 -4.21
C SER A 142 -9.11 -2.46 -5.60
N TYR A 143 -8.94 -1.35 -6.33
CA TYR A 143 -8.26 -1.29 -7.60
C TYR A 143 -7.16 -0.25 -7.52
N ASN A 144 -5.96 -0.59 -7.96
CA ASN A 144 -4.89 0.37 -8.09
C ASN A 144 -4.23 0.36 -9.47
N HIS A 145 -3.60 1.48 -9.75
CA HIS A 145 -2.68 1.68 -10.85
C HIS A 145 -1.34 2.15 -10.31
N VAL A 146 -0.25 1.46 -10.69
CA VAL A 146 1.13 1.84 -10.36
C VAL A 146 1.84 2.24 -11.64
N SER A 147 2.46 3.41 -11.67
CA SER A 147 3.20 3.91 -12.84
C SER A 147 4.21 4.98 -12.44
N ASN A 148 5.25 5.18 -13.26
CA ASN A 148 6.32 6.15 -12.96
C ASN A 148 6.04 7.57 -13.47
N ALA A 149 4.84 7.86 -13.92
CA ALA A 149 4.47 9.18 -14.46
C ALA A 149 5.42 9.67 -15.58
N SER A 150 5.97 8.75 -16.36
CA SER A 150 6.95 9.02 -17.44
C SER A 150 8.30 9.60 -16.96
N LEU A 151 8.72 9.28 -15.74
CA LEU A 151 10.06 9.58 -15.23
C LEU A 151 11.15 8.68 -15.83
N GLY A 152 10.79 7.47 -16.26
CA GLY A 152 11.69 6.53 -16.93
C GLY A 152 11.57 6.59 -18.46
N ASP A 153 12.42 5.84 -19.14
CA ASP A 153 12.40 5.70 -20.61
C ASP A 153 11.15 4.99 -21.13
N LYS A 154 10.48 4.24 -20.28
CA LYS A 154 9.19 3.58 -20.53
C LYS A 154 8.28 3.72 -19.32
N ASN A 155 6.97 3.68 -19.54
CA ASN A 155 5.95 3.75 -18.49
C ASN A 155 4.78 2.81 -18.82
N PRO A 156 4.99 1.46 -18.75
CA PRO A 156 3.94 0.51 -19.09
C PRO A 156 2.81 0.49 -18.05
N GLY A 157 3.11 0.87 -16.80
CA GLY A 157 2.21 0.77 -15.66
C GLY A 157 1.79 -0.65 -15.33
N ALA A 158 1.12 -0.83 -14.20
CA ALA A 158 0.50 -2.09 -13.78
C ALA A 158 -0.84 -1.80 -13.10
N ASN A 159 -1.86 -2.62 -13.40
CA ASN A 159 -3.19 -2.51 -12.82
C ASN A 159 -3.45 -3.73 -11.91
N SER A 160 -3.89 -3.49 -10.69
CA SER A 160 -4.14 -4.55 -9.73
C SER A 160 -5.53 -4.43 -9.11
N TYR A 161 -6.12 -5.56 -8.75
CA TYR A 161 -7.27 -5.60 -7.86
C TYR A 161 -6.93 -6.43 -6.62
N MET A 162 -7.50 -6.04 -5.47
CA MET A 162 -7.20 -6.66 -4.20
C MET A 162 -8.46 -6.84 -3.36
N PHE A 163 -8.41 -7.85 -2.51
CA PHE A 163 -9.29 -8.05 -1.38
C PHE A 163 -8.54 -7.63 -0.12
N ASN A 164 -9.20 -6.85 0.73
CA ASN A 164 -8.61 -6.20 1.90
C ASN A 164 -9.38 -6.61 3.18
N PHE A 165 -8.63 -6.77 4.28
CA PHE A 165 -9.11 -7.26 5.57
C PHE A 165 -8.59 -6.43 6.72
#